data_b9a999dd2c140e4c895fc0b96c8058ce
#
_entry.id   b9a999dd2c140e4c895fc0b96c8058ce
#
_cell.length_a   1.000
_cell.length_b   1.000
_cell.length_c   1.000
_cell.angle_alpha   90.00
_cell.angle_beta   90.00
_cell.angle_gamma   90.00
#
_symmetry.space_group_name_H-M   'P 1'
#
loop_
_entity.id
_entity.type
_entity.pdbx_description
1 polymer ?
#
loop_
_entity_poly.entity_id
_entity_poly.type
_entity_poly.pdbx_seq_one_letter_code
_entity_poly.pdbx_strand_id
1 'polypeptide(L)'
;MFPLLPLFVNCYGEEAGPDYPPLPTPQRCYDLGRHIRRFLDTRSERVAVVASSSWSHSFLAHKFQCRAIDLEFDRRTLAWLKGGEGHKLATLSPEAIQQAGDHELLNWIIALGIIGDRPAEIVDVRESHTQLAFRVAAIWE
;
A
#
# COMPACT_ATOMS: atom_id res chain seq x y z
N MET A 1 -23.87 3.46 15.22
CA MET A 1 -22.66 4.20 14.80
C MET A 1 -21.47 3.32 15.16
N PHE A 2 -20.56 3.05 14.21
CA PHE A 2 -19.34 2.28 14.48
C PHE A 2 -18.21 3.25 14.86
N PRO A 3 -17.41 2.97 15.91
CA PRO A 3 -16.23 3.78 16.20
C PRO A 3 -15.21 3.63 15.05
N LEU A 4 -14.60 4.73 14.66
CA LEU A 4 -13.57 4.79 13.64
C LEU A 4 -12.26 5.27 14.27
N LEU A 5 -11.18 4.52 14.06
CA LEU A 5 -9.83 4.90 14.47
C LEU A 5 -8.97 5.16 13.22
N PRO A 6 -8.70 6.42 12.87
CA PRO A 6 -7.85 6.73 11.73
C PRO A 6 -6.37 6.52 12.07
N LEU A 7 -5.63 5.93 11.12
CA LEU A 7 -4.17 5.84 11.13
C LEU A 7 -3.63 6.56 9.89
N PHE A 8 -2.80 7.58 10.11
CA PHE A 8 -2.17 8.33 9.03
C PHE A 8 -0.72 7.89 8.84
N VAL A 9 -0.32 7.73 7.60
CA VAL A 9 1.04 7.35 7.22
C VAL A 9 1.63 8.46 6.36
N ASN A 10 2.85 8.90 6.68
CA ASN A 10 3.59 9.79 5.79
C ASN A 10 4.10 8.98 4.59
N CYS A 11 3.52 9.21 3.42
CA CYS A 11 3.85 8.51 2.19
C CYS A 11 4.75 9.30 1.24
N TYR A 12 5.01 10.58 1.51
CA TYR A 12 5.69 11.48 0.55
C TYR A 12 7.09 11.93 0.96
N GLY A 13 7.50 11.72 2.21
CA GLY A 13 8.86 11.87 2.70
C GLY A 13 9.64 13.06 2.15
N GLU A 14 10.82 12.80 1.61
CA GLU A 14 11.76 13.81 1.08
C GLU A 14 11.23 14.59 -0.12
N GLU A 15 10.25 14.10 -0.86
CA GLU A 15 9.60 14.85 -1.94
C GLU A 15 8.89 16.10 -1.46
N ALA A 16 8.53 16.14 -0.18
CA ALA A 16 7.95 17.31 0.46
C ALA A 16 9.00 18.36 0.88
N GLY A 17 10.32 18.04 0.76
CA GLY A 17 11.43 18.92 1.04
C GLY A 17 12.43 18.33 2.06
N PRO A 18 13.64 18.91 2.16
CA PRO A 18 14.72 18.37 3.00
C PRO A 18 14.43 18.40 4.50
N ASP A 19 13.46 19.17 4.95
CA ASP A 19 13.07 19.29 6.35
C ASP A 19 11.99 18.27 6.77
N TYR A 20 11.49 17.49 5.82
CA TYR A 20 10.48 16.46 6.11
C TYR A 20 11.13 15.15 6.57
N PRO A 21 10.48 14.43 7.48
CA PRO A 21 11.00 13.14 7.92
C PRO A 21 11.05 12.15 6.74
N PRO A 22 12.05 11.26 6.72
CA PRO A 22 12.15 10.26 5.67
C PRO A 22 10.93 9.35 5.68
N LEU A 23 10.63 8.76 4.51
CA LEU A 23 9.59 7.75 4.38
C LEU A 23 9.84 6.58 5.33
N PRO A 24 8.80 6.02 5.96
CA PRO A 24 8.94 4.73 6.62
C PRO A 24 9.26 3.66 5.57
N THR A 25 10.17 2.75 5.92
CA THR A 25 10.46 1.63 5.01
C THR A 25 9.24 0.70 4.90
N PRO A 26 9.06 0.02 3.75
CA PRO A 26 8.01 -1.00 3.60
C PRO A 26 8.03 -2.05 4.71
N GLN A 27 9.22 -2.51 5.12
CA GLN A 27 9.37 -3.45 6.22
C GLN A 27 8.82 -2.88 7.54
N ARG A 28 9.10 -1.61 7.88
CA ARG A 28 8.55 -0.98 9.10
C ARG A 28 7.03 -0.87 9.05
N CYS A 29 6.47 -0.55 7.88
CA CYS A 29 5.02 -0.51 7.68
C CYS A 29 4.40 -1.89 7.91
N TYR A 30 4.99 -2.94 7.35
CA TYR A 30 4.54 -4.31 7.54
C TYR A 30 4.64 -4.76 9.00
N ASP A 31 5.75 -4.46 9.67
CA ASP A 31 5.95 -4.79 11.08
C ASP A 31 4.98 -4.03 11.99
N LEU A 32 4.67 -2.77 11.69
CA LEU A 32 3.61 -2.03 12.38
C LEU A 32 2.28 -2.76 12.25
N GLY A 33 1.93 -3.19 11.04
CA GLY A 33 0.72 -3.99 10.81
C GLY A 33 0.69 -5.27 11.66
N ARG A 34 1.80 -6.00 11.72
CA ARG A 34 1.92 -7.20 12.57
C ARG A 34 1.75 -6.90 14.06
N HIS A 35 2.23 -5.76 14.53
CA HIS A 35 2.03 -5.34 15.92
C HIS A 35 0.57 -4.97 16.19
N ILE A 36 -0.08 -4.26 15.26
CA ILE A 36 -1.52 -3.98 15.34
C ILE A 36 -2.29 -5.30 15.39
N ARG A 37 -1.97 -6.29 14.55
CA ARG A 37 -2.61 -7.61 14.56
C ARG A 37 -2.50 -8.27 15.93
N ARG A 38 -1.32 -8.32 16.53
CA ARG A 38 -1.13 -8.89 17.87
C ARG A 38 -1.99 -8.22 18.92
N PHE A 39 -2.14 -6.89 18.85
CA PHE A 39 -3.05 -6.17 19.73
C PHE A 39 -4.50 -6.55 19.47
N LEU A 40 -4.94 -6.59 18.19
CA LEU A 40 -6.31 -6.94 17.83
C LEU A 40 -6.66 -8.38 18.26
N ASP A 41 -5.71 -9.31 18.20
CA ASP A 41 -5.92 -10.71 18.65
C ASP A 41 -6.21 -10.80 20.17
N THR A 42 -5.93 -9.77 20.95
CA THR A 42 -6.30 -9.70 22.38
C THR A 42 -7.69 -9.12 22.62
N ARG A 43 -8.37 -8.67 21.56
CA ARG A 43 -9.67 -7.99 21.65
C ARG A 43 -10.81 -8.94 21.33
N SER A 44 -11.95 -8.71 21.97
CA SER A 44 -13.18 -9.47 21.70
C SER A 44 -14.06 -8.78 20.65
N GLU A 45 -13.76 -7.55 20.30
CA GLU A 45 -14.50 -6.76 19.33
C GLU A 45 -14.25 -7.27 17.90
N ARG A 46 -15.28 -7.22 17.07
CA ARG A 46 -15.14 -7.43 15.64
C ARG A 46 -14.53 -6.17 15.01
N VAL A 47 -13.39 -6.30 14.36
CA VAL A 47 -12.67 -5.19 13.75
C VAL A 47 -12.61 -5.37 12.23
N ALA A 48 -12.96 -4.34 11.49
CA ALA A 48 -12.69 -4.23 10.07
C ALA A 48 -11.51 -3.28 9.84
N VAL A 49 -10.60 -3.66 8.96
CA VAL A 49 -9.47 -2.82 8.56
C VAL A 49 -9.72 -2.33 7.15
N VAL A 50 -9.59 -1.03 6.93
CA VAL A 50 -9.72 -0.40 5.61
C VAL A 50 -8.42 0.33 5.30
N ALA A 51 -7.75 -0.06 4.22
CA ALA A 51 -6.62 0.67 3.68
C ALA A 51 -7.06 1.42 2.41
N SER A 52 -6.93 2.74 2.43
CA SER A 52 -7.24 3.60 1.30
C SER A 52 -5.96 4.16 0.74
N SER A 53 -5.68 3.86 -0.51
CA SER A 53 -4.59 4.48 -1.27
C SER A 53 -4.86 4.37 -2.75
N SER A 54 -4.23 5.23 -3.51
CA SER A 54 -4.03 5.01 -4.93
C SER A 54 -2.79 4.15 -5.14
N TRP A 55 -2.72 3.45 -6.27
CA TRP A 55 -1.52 2.77 -6.73
C TRP A 55 -0.70 3.74 -7.61
N SER A 56 0.07 3.27 -8.58
CA SER A 56 0.95 4.18 -9.31
C SER A 56 0.20 5.38 -9.92
N HIS A 57 0.81 6.55 -9.76
CA HIS A 57 0.40 7.79 -10.41
C HIS A 57 1.46 8.25 -11.39
N SER A 58 1.07 8.64 -12.59
CA SER A 58 2.05 9.08 -13.59
C SER A 58 2.86 10.28 -13.14
N PHE A 59 2.23 11.25 -12.46
CA PHE A 59 2.92 12.47 -11.99
C PHE A 59 3.92 12.21 -10.85
N LEU A 60 3.91 11.03 -10.25
CA LEU A 60 4.86 10.56 -9.23
C LEU A 60 5.83 9.50 -9.76
N ALA A 61 5.58 8.93 -10.93
CA ALA A 61 6.39 7.86 -11.50
C ALA A 61 7.67 8.41 -12.15
N HIS A 62 8.70 8.65 -11.36
CA HIS A 62 9.98 9.25 -11.79
C HIS A 62 10.68 8.40 -12.85
N LYS A 63 10.56 7.08 -12.78
CA LYS A 63 11.07 6.12 -13.78
C LYS A 63 10.62 6.48 -15.20
N PHE A 64 9.42 7.06 -15.34
CA PHE A 64 8.85 7.46 -16.63
C PHE A 64 8.81 8.98 -16.83
N GLN A 65 9.65 9.73 -16.12
CA GLN A 65 9.69 11.20 -16.19
C GLN A 65 8.30 11.84 -15.95
N CYS A 66 7.53 11.27 -15.06
CA CYS A 66 6.17 11.72 -14.69
C CYS A 66 5.17 11.73 -15.86
N ARG A 67 5.31 10.83 -16.85
CA ARG A 67 4.47 10.79 -18.06
C ARG A 67 3.58 9.56 -18.17
N ALA A 68 3.87 8.51 -17.41
CA ALA A 68 3.14 7.25 -17.46
C ALA A 68 3.10 6.60 -16.09
N ILE A 69 2.12 5.74 -15.85
CA ILE A 69 2.02 4.85 -14.69
C ILE A 69 2.94 3.64 -14.86
N ASP A 70 3.42 3.04 -13.77
CA ASP A 70 4.24 1.84 -13.80
C ASP A 70 3.38 0.57 -13.78
N LEU A 71 2.80 0.24 -14.93
CA LEU A 71 1.94 -0.94 -15.09
C LEU A 71 2.64 -2.26 -14.75
N GLU A 72 3.94 -2.37 -14.98
CA GLU A 72 4.70 -3.58 -14.64
C GLU A 72 4.76 -3.77 -13.12
N PHE A 73 5.07 -2.69 -12.40
CA PHE A 73 5.09 -2.69 -10.95
C PHE A 73 3.72 -3.02 -10.37
N ASP A 74 2.67 -2.34 -10.85
CA ASP A 74 1.29 -2.55 -10.39
C ASP A 74 0.80 -3.99 -10.64
N ARG A 75 1.02 -4.52 -11.84
CA ARG A 75 0.61 -5.89 -12.18
C ARG A 75 1.35 -6.95 -11.38
N ARG A 76 2.63 -6.74 -11.09
CA ARG A 76 3.42 -7.60 -10.21
C ARG A 76 2.89 -7.56 -8.78
N THR A 77 2.62 -6.37 -8.26
CA THR A 77 2.01 -6.16 -6.94
C THR A 77 0.65 -6.87 -6.85
N LEU A 78 -0.20 -6.69 -7.87
CA LEU A 78 -1.49 -7.36 -7.95
C LEU A 78 -1.36 -8.90 -7.96
N ALA A 79 -0.37 -9.42 -8.66
CA ALA A 79 -0.12 -10.87 -8.68
C ALA A 79 0.28 -11.40 -7.30
N TRP A 80 1.11 -10.69 -6.54
CA TRP A 80 1.46 -11.05 -5.17
C TRP A 80 0.26 -11.05 -4.24
N LEU A 81 -0.63 -10.05 -4.35
CA LEU A 81 -1.85 -10.01 -3.55
C LEU A 81 -2.76 -11.20 -3.84
N LYS A 82 -2.99 -11.51 -5.12
CA LYS A 82 -3.78 -12.68 -5.54
C LYS A 82 -3.20 -14.01 -5.07
N GLY A 83 -1.88 -14.09 -4.99
CA GLY A 83 -1.16 -15.29 -4.56
C GLY A 83 -1.05 -15.44 -3.03
N GLY A 84 -1.52 -14.48 -2.23
CA GLY A 84 -1.30 -14.48 -0.78
C GLY A 84 0.15 -14.18 -0.39
N GLU A 85 0.90 -13.51 -1.27
CA GLU A 85 2.32 -13.20 -1.10
C GLU A 85 2.55 -11.74 -0.69
N GLY A 86 1.60 -11.14 0.04
CA GLY A 86 1.64 -9.72 0.45
C GLY A 86 2.91 -9.32 1.20
N HIS A 87 3.54 -10.26 1.92
CA HIS A 87 4.82 -10.03 2.59
C HIS A 87 5.95 -9.62 1.64
N LYS A 88 5.88 -9.97 0.35
CA LYS A 88 6.88 -9.56 -0.66
C LYS A 88 6.95 -8.03 -0.82
N LEU A 89 5.84 -7.34 -0.56
CA LEU A 89 5.83 -5.87 -0.59
C LEU A 89 6.69 -5.27 0.52
N ALA A 90 6.83 -5.96 1.65
CA ALA A 90 7.72 -5.53 2.73
C ALA A 90 9.21 -5.57 2.34
N THR A 91 9.56 -6.37 1.34
CA THR A 91 10.96 -6.50 0.86
C THR A 91 11.35 -5.47 -0.18
N LEU A 92 10.41 -4.64 -0.64
CA LEU A 92 10.70 -3.56 -1.58
C LEU A 92 11.55 -2.48 -0.89
N SER A 93 12.41 -1.82 -1.68
CA SER A 93 13.08 -0.62 -1.18
C SER A 93 12.15 0.59 -1.28
N PRO A 94 12.33 1.61 -0.43
CA PRO A 94 11.61 2.88 -0.56
C PRO A 94 11.76 3.49 -1.96
N GLU A 95 12.97 3.43 -2.53
CA GLU A 95 13.27 3.96 -3.85
C GLU A 95 12.48 3.24 -4.95
N ALA A 96 12.26 1.92 -4.84
CA ALA A 96 11.47 1.17 -5.82
C ALA A 96 10.02 1.65 -5.85
N ILE A 97 9.44 1.93 -4.69
CA ILE A 97 8.09 2.48 -4.54
C ILE A 97 8.01 3.91 -5.10
N GLN A 98 8.99 4.75 -4.77
CA GLN A 98 9.07 6.13 -5.27
C GLN A 98 9.21 6.17 -6.79
N GLN A 99 10.10 5.35 -7.36
CA GLN A 99 10.31 5.30 -8.81
C GLN A 99 9.07 4.85 -9.58
N ALA A 100 8.27 3.96 -8.98
CA ALA A 100 7.00 3.52 -9.55
C ALA A 100 5.87 4.57 -9.41
N GLY A 101 6.05 5.57 -8.53
CA GLY A 101 4.99 6.53 -8.21
C GLY A 101 3.88 5.97 -7.34
N ASP A 102 4.21 4.95 -6.55
CA ASP A 102 3.26 4.14 -5.76
C ASP A 102 3.38 4.40 -4.24
N HIS A 103 3.67 5.65 -3.90
CA HIS A 103 3.99 6.10 -2.54
C HIS A 103 2.97 5.67 -1.49
N GLU A 104 1.69 5.74 -1.83
CA GLU A 104 0.60 5.41 -0.91
C GLU A 104 0.42 3.90 -0.68
N LEU A 105 1.14 3.05 -1.42
CA LEU A 105 1.17 1.60 -1.20
C LEU A 105 1.60 1.23 0.22
N LEU A 106 2.33 2.12 0.92
CA LEU A 106 2.70 1.95 2.32
C LEU A 106 1.48 1.73 3.24
N ASN A 107 0.32 2.33 2.92
CA ASN A 107 -0.93 2.09 3.64
C ASN A 107 -1.40 0.63 3.49
N TRP A 108 -1.31 0.09 2.27
CA TRP A 108 -1.66 -1.31 2.01
C TRP A 108 -0.68 -2.25 2.69
N ILE A 109 0.59 -1.93 2.72
CA ILE A 109 1.61 -2.75 3.39
C ILE A 109 1.33 -2.87 4.90
N ILE A 110 0.83 -1.81 5.55
CA ILE A 110 0.38 -1.91 6.96
C ILE A 110 -0.82 -2.85 7.06
N ALA A 111 -1.83 -2.70 6.19
CA ALA A 111 -2.99 -3.57 6.21
C ALA A 111 -2.61 -5.04 5.96
N LEU A 112 -1.69 -5.32 5.05
CA LEU A 112 -1.18 -6.66 4.79
C LEU A 112 -0.44 -7.25 6.01
N GLY A 113 0.27 -6.42 6.77
CA GLY A 113 0.86 -6.83 8.05
C GLY A 113 -0.21 -7.25 9.09
N ILE A 114 -1.40 -6.62 9.05
CA ILE A 114 -2.54 -7.00 9.90
C ILE A 114 -3.20 -8.28 9.39
N ILE A 115 -3.40 -8.39 8.07
CA ILE A 115 -4.14 -9.48 7.42
C ILE A 115 -3.31 -10.79 7.41
N GLY A 116 -1.99 -10.67 7.18
CA GLY A 116 -1.09 -11.80 6.94
C GLY A 116 -1.14 -12.32 5.50
N ASP A 117 -0.53 -13.48 5.27
CA ASP A 117 -0.39 -14.08 3.94
C ASP A 117 -1.68 -14.80 3.51
N ARG A 118 -2.69 -14.02 3.15
CA ARG A 118 -3.96 -14.49 2.61
C ARG A 118 -4.11 -14.00 1.18
N PRO A 119 -4.62 -14.84 0.26
CA PRO A 119 -4.98 -14.40 -1.08
C PRO A 119 -6.03 -13.30 -1.04
N ALA A 120 -5.86 -12.28 -1.86
CA ALA A 120 -6.85 -11.23 -2.04
C ALA A 120 -7.93 -11.66 -3.04
N GLU A 121 -9.18 -11.44 -2.71
CA GLU A 121 -10.25 -11.35 -3.71
C GLU A 121 -10.18 -9.96 -4.36
N ILE A 122 -9.90 -9.92 -5.65
CA ILE A 122 -9.83 -8.67 -6.39
C ILE A 122 -11.21 -8.35 -6.96
N VAL A 123 -11.81 -7.30 -6.42
CA VAL A 123 -13.17 -6.87 -6.76
C VAL A 123 -13.18 -6.05 -8.05
N ASP A 124 -12.21 -5.14 -8.20
CA ASP A 124 -12.09 -4.29 -9.40
C ASP A 124 -10.62 -3.90 -9.63
N VAL A 125 -10.28 -3.75 -10.92
CA VAL A 125 -8.98 -3.22 -11.36
C VAL A 125 -9.21 -2.25 -12.50
N ARG A 126 -8.65 -1.05 -12.41
CA ARG A 126 -8.77 0.00 -13.43
C ARG A 126 -7.41 0.58 -13.78
N GLU A 127 -6.99 0.34 -15.02
CA GLU A 127 -5.89 1.07 -15.65
C GLU A 127 -6.49 2.32 -16.29
N SER A 128 -6.29 3.48 -15.70
CA SER A 128 -6.88 4.71 -16.22
C SER A 128 -5.82 5.61 -16.87
N HIS A 129 -5.78 5.58 -18.19
CA HIS A 129 -4.95 6.51 -18.96
C HIS A 129 -5.45 7.96 -18.87
N THR A 130 -6.75 8.16 -18.64
CA THR A 130 -7.33 9.51 -18.51
C THR A 130 -7.02 10.13 -17.14
N GLN A 131 -7.02 9.31 -16.10
CA GLN A 131 -6.72 9.75 -14.72
C GLN A 131 -5.25 9.52 -14.35
N LEU A 132 -4.49 8.90 -15.27
CA LEU A 132 -3.07 8.63 -15.11
C LEU A 132 -2.75 7.90 -13.79
N ALA A 133 -3.60 6.93 -13.44
CA ALA A 133 -3.49 6.16 -12.20
C ALA A 133 -3.94 4.71 -12.40
N PHE A 134 -3.34 3.82 -11.63
CA PHE A 134 -3.79 2.44 -11.46
C PHE A 134 -4.63 2.32 -10.18
N ARG A 135 -5.75 1.63 -10.24
CA ARG A 135 -6.67 1.49 -9.10
C ARG A 135 -7.04 0.03 -8.89
N VAL A 136 -7.10 -0.36 -7.63
CA VAL A 136 -7.49 -1.70 -7.22
C VAL A 136 -8.47 -1.61 -6.06
N ALA A 137 -9.51 -2.44 -6.11
CA ALA A 137 -10.33 -2.76 -4.96
C ALA A 137 -10.17 -4.25 -4.63
N ALA A 138 -9.85 -4.55 -3.40
CA ALA A 138 -9.61 -5.92 -2.94
C ALA A 138 -10.20 -6.16 -1.56
N ILE A 139 -10.59 -7.42 -1.30
CA ILE A 139 -11.15 -7.87 -0.03
C ILE A 139 -10.36 -9.09 0.46
N TRP A 140 -10.19 -9.18 1.76
CA TRP A 140 -9.65 -10.35 2.47
C TRP A 140 -10.63 -10.79 3.56
N GLU A 141 -10.95 -12.06 3.60
CA GLU A 141 -11.78 -12.69 4.62
C GLU A 141 -10.97 -13.55 5.62
#